data_4b3aa3efd20a2358cebf9d50197e3489
#
_entry.id   4b3aa3efd20a2358cebf9d50197e3489
#
_cell.length_a   1.000
_cell.length_b   1.000
_cell.length_c   1.000
_cell.angle_alpha   90.00
_cell.angle_beta   90.00
_cell.angle_gamma   90.00
#
_symmetry.space_group_name_H-M   'P 1'
#
loop_
_entity.id
_entity.type
_entity.pdbx_description
1 polymer ?
#
loop_
_entity_poly.entity_id
_entity_poly.type
_entity_poly.pdbx_seq_one_letter_code
_entity_poly.pdbx_strand_id
1 'polypeptide(L)'
;YDISEPSNPKLTGQAWIGGLLGKAPEINGKKIEGGPQMIQLSLDGKRLYVTTSLFSTWDNQFYPGMKDEGGAMVVVDCDTENGGMKINDKFIVDFGKEPDGPSRAHETRYPGGDCSSDIWT
;
A
#
# COMPACT_ATOMS: atom_id res chain seq x y z
N TYR A 1 5.01 14.56 2.24
CA TYR A 1 5.33 15.99 2.40
C TYR A 1 5.99 16.25 3.73
N ASP A 2 7.01 17.10 3.73
CA ASP A 2 7.49 17.74 4.95
C ASP A 2 6.52 18.87 5.32
N ILE A 3 5.96 18.80 6.51
CA ILE A 3 5.01 19.76 7.06
C ILE A 3 5.55 20.45 8.32
N SER A 4 6.86 20.46 8.51
CA SER A 4 7.51 21.18 9.62
C SER A 4 7.17 22.69 9.61
N GLU A 5 6.90 23.23 8.42
CA GLU A 5 6.30 24.54 8.20
C GLU A 5 4.94 24.35 7.50
N PRO A 6 3.82 24.25 8.24
CA PRO A 6 2.51 23.90 7.68
C PRO A 6 1.98 24.88 6.64
N SER A 7 2.41 26.14 6.69
CA SER A 7 2.06 27.15 5.69
C SER A 7 2.81 26.98 4.35
N ASN A 8 3.84 26.14 4.32
CA ASN A 8 4.69 25.91 3.15
C ASN A 8 5.11 24.43 3.04
N PRO A 9 4.17 23.50 2.81
CA PRO A 9 4.46 22.08 2.72
C PRO A 9 5.35 21.77 1.51
N LYS A 10 6.38 20.95 1.71
CA LYS A 10 7.31 20.55 0.65
C LYS A 10 7.12 19.09 0.29
N LEU A 11 7.00 18.79 -1.00
CA LEU A 11 6.99 17.40 -1.48
C LEU A 11 8.39 16.80 -1.31
N THR A 12 8.51 15.76 -0.48
CA THR A 12 9.76 15.08 -0.18
C THR A 12 9.87 13.69 -0.79
N GLY A 13 8.74 13.08 -1.16
CA GLY A 13 8.75 11.78 -1.81
C GLY A 13 7.42 11.42 -2.44
N GLN A 14 7.47 10.53 -3.44
CA GLN A 14 6.32 9.99 -4.12
C GLN A 14 6.61 8.56 -4.57
N ALA A 15 5.68 7.64 -4.32
CA ALA A 15 5.73 6.26 -4.78
C ALA A 15 4.46 5.93 -5.59
N TRP A 16 4.61 5.19 -6.67
CA TRP A 16 3.50 4.73 -7.50
C TRP A 16 3.22 3.26 -7.19
N ILE A 17 1.99 2.94 -6.77
CA ILE A 17 1.56 1.59 -6.43
C ILE A 17 0.31 1.30 -7.26
N GLY A 18 0.37 0.31 -8.15
CA GLY A 18 -0.77 -0.05 -9.00
C GLY A 18 -1.34 1.13 -9.80
N GLY A 19 -2.65 1.26 -9.73
CA GLY A 19 -3.40 2.35 -10.38
C GLY A 19 -3.67 2.12 -11.86
N LEU A 20 -4.65 2.84 -12.38
CA LEU A 20 -5.13 2.71 -13.76
C LEU A 20 -4.05 3.03 -14.81
N LEU A 21 -3.07 3.85 -14.48
CA LEU A 21 -2.00 4.24 -15.41
C LEU A 21 -0.88 3.22 -15.51
N GLY A 22 -0.88 2.17 -14.69
CA GLY A 22 0.12 1.11 -14.71
C GLY A 22 1.57 1.59 -14.52
N LYS A 23 1.80 2.67 -13.78
CA LYS A 23 3.13 3.25 -13.56
C LYS A 23 3.92 2.58 -12.44
N ALA A 24 3.27 1.72 -11.66
CA ALA A 24 3.95 1.01 -10.59
C ALA A 24 4.95 0.00 -11.13
N PRO A 25 6.11 -0.15 -10.51
CA PRO A 25 7.03 -1.22 -10.85
C PRO A 25 6.43 -2.58 -10.48
N GLU A 26 6.92 -3.63 -11.12
CA GLU A 26 6.69 -5.00 -10.66
C GLU A 26 7.48 -5.23 -9.36
N ILE A 27 6.90 -6.01 -8.45
CA ILE A 27 7.53 -6.40 -7.20
C ILE A 27 7.66 -7.93 -7.20
N ASN A 28 8.88 -8.43 -7.12
CA ASN A 28 9.18 -9.86 -7.24
C ASN A 28 8.55 -10.50 -8.50
N GLY A 29 8.56 -9.79 -9.63
CA GLY A 29 7.98 -10.25 -10.89
C GLY A 29 6.45 -10.25 -10.93
N LYS A 30 5.78 -9.72 -9.90
CA LYS A 30 4.32 -9.53 -9.89
C LYS A 30 3.98 -8.08 -10.23
N LYS A 31 3.17 -7.91 -11.26
CA LYS A 31 2.48 -6.64 -11.54
C LYS A 31 1.44 -6.40 -10.44
N ILE A 32 1.46 -5.23 -9.85
CA ILE A 32 0.49 -4.86 -8.84
C ILE A 32 -0.75 -4.26 -9.51
N GLU A 33 -1.85 -4.98 -9.43
CA GLU A 33 -3.17 -4.47 -9.78
C GLU A 33 -3.88 -3.87 -8.55
N GLY A 34 -4.88 -3.05 -8.78
CA GLY A 34 -5.54 -2.28 -7.75
C GLY A 34 -4.87 -0.93 -7.53
N GLY A 35 -5.44 -0.12 -6.67
CA GLY A 35 -4.89 1.18 -6.29
C GLY A 35 -4.50 1.19 -4.81
N PRO A 36 -3.59 2.05 -4.39
CA PRO A 36 -3.27 2.21 -2.97
C PRO A 36 -4.54 2.64 -2.23
N GLN A 37 -4.94 1.85 -1.24
CA GLN A 37 -6.22 2.05 -0.56
C GLN A 37 -6.04 2.41 0.90
N MET A 38 -5.55 1.47 1.70
CA MET A 38 -5.32 1.71 3.13
C MET A 38 -3.84 1.66 3.43
N ILE A 39 -3.45 2.43 4.42
CA ILE A 39 -2.04 2.55 4.84
C ILE A 39 -1.90 2.29 6.33
N GLN A 40 -0.77 1.68 6.70
CA GLN A 40 -0.33 1.55 8.07
C GLN A 40 1.13 1.95 8.17
N LEU A 41 1.42 2.98 8.95
CA LEU A 41 2.79 3.40 9.22
C LEU A 41 3.41 2.52 10.31
N SER A 42 4.67 2.11 10.16
CA SER A 42 5.42 1.45 11.23
C SER A 42 5.69 2.43 12.38
N LEU A 43 5.85 1.90 13.60
CA LEU A 43 6.08 2.72 14.82
C LEU A 43 7.35 3.58 14.73
N ASP A 44 8.35 3.13 13.97
CA ASP A 44 9.59 3.89 13.72
C ASP A 44 9.46 4.91 12.56
N GLY A 45 8.30 4.97 11.89
CA GLY A 45 8.05 5.85 10.76
C GLY A 45 8.78 5.49 9.47
N LYS A 46 9.55 4.41 9.43
CA LYS A 46 10.44 4.08 8.31
C LYS A 46 9.81 3.21 7.23
N ARG A 47 8.62 2.65 7.48
CA ARG A 47 7.91 1.77 6.55
C ARG A 47 6.44 2.13 6.51
N LEU A 48 5.91 2.24 5.32
CA LEU A 48 4.49 2.41 5.08
C LEU A 48 3.96 1.15 4.41
N TYR A 49 3.08 0.44 5.07
CA TYR A 49 2.36 -0.71 4.53
C TYR A 49 1.15 -0.21 3.77
N VAL A 50 0.95 -0.72 2.56
CA VAL A 50 -0.12 -0.26 1.68
C VAL A 50 -0.85 -1.44 1.09
N THR A 51 -2.17 -1.49 1.25
CA THR A 51 -3.04 -2.47 0.61
C THR A 51 -3.60 -1.92 -0.71
N THR A 52 -4.00 -2.82 -1.61
CA THR A 52 -4.40 -2.45 -2.97
C THR A 52 -5.88 -2.68 -3.28
N SER A 53 -6.71 -2.97 -2.28
CA SER A 53 -8.13 -3.28 -2.48
C SER A 53 -9.05 -2.44 -1.62
N LEU A 54 -10.07 -1.85 -2.22
CA LEU A 54 -11.19 -1.24 -1.50
C LEU A 54 -12.23 -2.31 -1.15
N PHE A 55 -12.95 -2.79 -2.17
CA PHE A 55 -13.86 -3.95 -2.10
C PHE A 55 -14.20 -4.46 -3.50
N SER A 56 -14.55 -5.72 -3.59
CA SER A 56 -14.60 -6.46 -4.86
C SER A 56 -15.50 -5.84 -5.93
N THR A 57 -16.69 -5.37 -5.56
CA THR A 57 -17.61 -4.79 -6.55
C THR A 57 -17.12 -3.48 -7.15
N TRP A 58 -16.32 -2.73 -6.41
CA TRP A 58 -15.68 -1.52 -6.88
C TRP A 58 -14.42 -1.85 -7.69
N ASP A 59 -13.50 -2.62 -7.11
CA ASP A 59 -12.23 -2.93 -7.73
C ASP A 59 -12.38 -3.61 -9.09
N ASN A 60 -13.33 -4.53 -9.23
CA ASN A 60 -13.55 -5.27 -10.47
C ASN A 60 -13.98 -4.39 -11.65
N GLN A 61 -14.46 -3.18 -11.39
CA GLN A 61 -14.81 -2.23 -12.46
C GLN A 61 -13.58 -1.55 -13.04
N PHE A 62 -12.56 -1.30 -12.21
CA PHE A 62 -11.36 -0.58 -12.60
C PHE A 62 -10.16 -1.50 -12.82
N TYR A 63 -10.14 -2.62 -12.13
CA TYR A 63 -9.06 -3.62 -12.13
C TYR A 63 -9.65 -5.02 -12.28
N PRO A 64 -10.17 -5.36 -13.46
CA PRO A 64 -10.89 -6.65 -13.65
C PRO A 64 -10.00 -7.87 -13.39
N GLY A 65 -8.69 -7.78 -13.57
CA GLY A 65 -7.73 -8.86 -13.27
C GLY A 65 -7.67 -9.23 -11.80
N MET A 66 -8.01 -8.31 -10.89
CA MET A 66 -8.05 -8.61 -9.45
C MET A 66 -9.09 -9.67 -9.07
N LYS A 67 -10.04 -9.98 -9.94
CA LYS A 67 -10.98 -11.05 -9.72
C LYS A 67 -10.28 -12.41 -9.62
N ASP A 68 -9.27 -12.60 -10.45
CA ASP A 68 -8.53 -13.86 -10.57
C ASP A 68 -7.17 -13.81 -9.86
N GLU A 69 -6.58 -12.62 -9.75
CA GLU A 69 -5.24 -12.42 -9.18
C GLU A 69 -5.24 -11.94 -7.72
N GLY A 70 -6.40 -11.55 -7.19
CA GLY A 70 -6.51 -11.03 -5.83
C GLY A 70 -5.85 -9.65 -5.63
N GLY A 71 -5.73 -9.25 -4.37
CA GLY A 71 -5.04 -8.05 -3.96
C GLY A 71 -3.63 -8.30 -3.44
N ALA A 72 -2.94 -7.23 -3.09
CA ALA A 72 -1.61 -7.30 -2.50
C ALA A 72 -1.46 -6.32 -1.33
N MET A 73 -0.49 -6.60 -0.47
CA MET A 73 0.08 -5.61 0.44
C MET A 73 1.55 -5.41 0.08
N VAL A 74 1.95 -4.17 -0.06
CA VAL A 74 3.32 -3.76 -0.37
C VAL A 74 3.87 -2.84 0.71
N VAL A 75 5.18 -2.65 0.72
CA VAL A 75 5.87 -1.74 1.63
C VAL A 75 6.55 -0.63 0.85
N VAL A 76 6.44 0.57 1.37
CA VAL A 76 7.23 1.72 0.95
C VAL A 76 8.22 2.05 2.07
N ASP A 77 9.49 2.03 1.75
CA ASP A 77 10.55 2.50 2.64
C ASP A 77 10.54 4.03 2.65
N CYS A 78 10.54 4.61 3.84
CA CYS A 78 10.50 6.05 4.07
C CYS A 78 11.84 6.53 4.68
N ASP A 79 12.48 7.49 4.04
CA ASP A 79 13.65 8.17 4.61
C ASP A 79 13.16 9.29 5.52
N THR A 80 13.23 9.04 6.83
CA THR A 80 12.76 9.97 7.85
C THR A 80 13.75 11.08 8.17
N GLU A 81 14.98 10.99 7.65
CA GLU A 81 16.04 11.96 7.91
C GLU A 81 16.19 12.98 6.76
N ASN A 82 16.21 12.46 5.53
CA ASN A 82 16.46 13.30 4.34
C ASN A 82 15.20 13.53 3.49
N GLY A 83 14.12 12.85 3.83
CA GLY A 83 12.92 12.77 3.00
C GLY A 83 13.09 11.79 1.83
N GLY A 84 11.98 11.28 1.37
CA GLY A 84 11.95 10.33 0.26
C GLY A 84 11.11 9.11 0.56
N MET A 85 10.62 8.50 -0.51
CA MET A 85 9.80 7.27 -0.45
C MET A 85 10.22 6.37 -1.61
N LYS A 86 10.45 5.08 -1.32
CA LYS A 86 10.80 4.08 -2.31
C LYS A 86 10.04 2.80 -2.05
N ILE A 87 9.43 2.23 -3.10
CA ILE A 87 8.83 0.89 -2.99
C ILE A 87 9.91 -0.11 -2.66
N ASN A 88 9.66 -0.94 -1.65
CA ASN A 88 10.50 -2.08 -1.32
C ASN A 88 10.25 -3.20 -2.33
N ASP A 89 11.22 -3.44 -3.21
CA ASP A 89 11.13 -4.41 -4.30
C ASP A 89 11.28 -5.88 -3.84
N LYS A 90 11.54 -6.09 -2.55
CA LYS A 90 11.72 -7.41 -1.94
C LYS A 90 10.54 -7.86 -1.07
N PHE A 91 9.58 -6.99 -0.83
CA PHE A 91 8.45 -7.28 0.04
C PHE A 91 7.12 -7.17 -0.70
N ILE A 92 6.39 -8.27 -0.71
CA ILE A 92 5.00 -8.33 -1.15
C ILE A 92 4.29 -9.45 -0.40
N VAL A 93 3.07 -9.18 0.06
CA VAL A 93 2.11 -10.23 0.41
C VAL A 93 1.12 -10.33 -0.73
N ASP A 94 1.10 -11.48 -1.38
CA ASP A 94 0.25 -11.77 -2.53
C ASP A 94 -0.97 -12.57 -2.07
N PHE A 95 -2.08 -11.89 -1.86
CA PHE A 95 -3.34 -12.51 -1.42
C PHE A 95 -4.01 -13.34 -2.52
N GLY A 96 -3.56 -13.22 -3.76
CA GLY A 96 -4.02 -14.06 -4.86
C GLY A 96 -3.59 -15.54 -4.72
N LYS A 97 -2.61 -15.81 -3.87
CA LYS A 97 -2.07 -17.17 -3.65
C LYS A 97 -2.65 -17.88 -2.43
N GLU A 98 -3.69 -17.33 -1.82
CA GLU A 98 -4.35 -17.96 -0.70
C GLU A 98 -4.99 -19.32 -1.09
N PRO A 99 -4.94 -20.34 -0.20
CA PRO A 99 -5.36 -21.71 -0.54
C PRO A 99 -6.82 -21.84 -1.00
N ASP A 100 -7.70 -20.99 -0.47
CA ASP A 100 -9.15 -21.03 -0.74
C ASP A 100 -9.59 -20.09 -1.88
N GLY A 101 -8.64 -19.67 -2.69
CA GLY A 101 -8.87 -18.78 -3.83
C GLY A 101 -8.31 -17.38 -3.62
N PRO A 102 -8.35 -16.54 -4.65
CA PRO A 102 -7.79 -15.20 -4.55
C PRO A 102 -8.54 -14.37 -3.52
N SER A 103 -7.78 -13.82 -2.57
CA SER A 103 -8.28 -12.95 -1.50
C SER A 103 -7.82 -11.51 -1.71
N ARG A 104 -8.35 -10.60 -0.91
CA ARG A 104 -8.00 -9.19 -0.94
C ARG A 104 -7.92 -8.66 0.47
N ALA A 105 -6.87 -7.89 0.78
CA ALA A 105 -6.78 -7.15 2.02
C ALA A 105 -7.27 -5.72 1.80
N HIS A 106 -8.22 -5.29 2.60
CA HIS A 106 -8.64 -3.89 2.65
C HIS A 106 -7.73 -3.10 3.58
N GLU A 107 -7.54 -3.58 4.81
CA GLU A 107 -6.74 -2.91 5.84
C GLU A 107 -5.66 -3.80 6.42
N THR A 108 -4.64 -3.16 6.97
CA THR A 108 -3.67 -3.78 7.88
C THR A 108 -3.59 -2.96 9.16
N ARG A 109 -3.48 -3.65 10.29
CA ARG A 109 -3.41 -3.03 11.61
C ARG A 109 -2.36 -3.72 12.47
N TYR A 110 -1.77 -3.00 13.41
CA TYR A 110 -1.00 -3.64 14.46
C TYR A 110 -1.92 -4.43 15.40
N PRO A 111 -1.51 -5.63 15.83
CA PRO A 111 -2.24 -6.35 16.87
C PRO A 111 -2.39 -5.50 18.13
N GLY A 112 -3.63 -5.30 18.59
CA GLY A 112 -3.94 -4.43 19.73
C GLY A 112 -3.92 -2.93 19.44
N GLY A 113 -3.57 -2.53 18.22
CA GLY A 113 -3.57 -1.16 17.78
C GLY A 113 -2.42 -0.30 18.28
N ASP A 114 -2.35 0.91 17.75
CA ASP A 114 -1.41 1.94 18.16
C ASP A 114 -1.93 3.35 17.80
N CYS A 115 -1.16 4.38 18.13
CA CYS A 115 -1.53 5.76 17.82
C CYS A 115 -1.40 6.16 16.34
N SER A 116 -0.80 5.31 15.50
CA SER A 116 -0.66 5.53 14.08
C SER A 116 -1.75 4.87 13.25
N SER A 117 -2.63 4.08 13.87
CA SER A 117 -3.69 3.36 13.20
C SER A 117 -5.06 3.88 13.64
N ASP A 118 -5.96 3.95 12.67
CA ASP A 118 -7.34 4.33 12.86
C ASP A 118 -8.13 3.11 13.37
N ILE A 119 -8.08 2.88 14.68
CA ILE A 119 -8.68 1.72 15.32
C ILE A 119 -9.97 2.07 16.01
N TRP A 120 -10.98 1.36 15.62
CA TRP A 120 -12.26 1.30 16.30
C TRP A 120 -12.23 0.17 17.34
N THR A 121 -12.03 0.51 18.56
CA THR A 121 -12.17 -0.42 19.69
C THR A 121 -13.45 -0.17 20.44
#